data_206782599333d13032efdb05eea9ea22
#
_entry.id   206782599333d13032efdb05eea9ea22
#
_cell.length_a   1.000
_cell.length_b   1.000
_cell.length_c   1.000
_cell.angle_alpha   90.00
_cell.angle_beta   90.00
_cell.angle_gamma   90.00
#
_symmetry.space_group_name_H-M   'P 1'
#
loop_
_entity.id
_entity.type
_entity.pdbx_description
1 polymer ?
#
loop_
_entity_poly.entity_id
_entity_poly.type
_entity_poly.pdbx_seq_one_letter_code
_entity_poly.pdbx_strand_id
1 'polypeptide(L)'
;IHLDDRILESPLFSSHISDIAMMHDAGLKVIIVPGAKKRIDDVLKLNNVSWQNKSGFRISEENSIPLIKMAAFDVSNKIMTALSANGLTALIGNWVRSRAKGIIDGFDYGICGEIDKIHIESLNTVLENGFIPIFPCIGWSAKGKPYNISSIKLACETAICLKADKLFFLTPDTSITEKDFIISKDMPLSPEGCIPALNLEELEIFLKDNKENQSSVINLLKNGLQVCKSGVSRVHILNGQIDGTLPCEIFSDLGSGTMIYKSDYGGIRKMNIDDISQVLSLMRPFIEKGI
;
A
#
# COMPACT_ATOMS: atom_id res chain seq x y z
N ILE A 1 -5.21 -1.59 -0.47
CA ILE A 1 -4.01 -2.42 -0.25
C ILE A 1 -3.09 -2.25 -1.46
N HIS A 2 -1.83 -1.85 -1.24
CA HIS A 2 -0.77 -1.93 -2.23
C HIS A 2 -0.06 -3.28 -2.09
N LEU A 3 0.02 -4.06 -3.17
CA LEU A 3 0.77 -5.31 -3.22
C LEU A 3 2.08 -5.08 -3.98
N ASP A 4 3.22 -5.22 -3.30
CA ASP A 4 4.53 -5.19 -3.97
C ASP A 4 4.62 -6.34 -5.01
N ASP A 5 5.21 -6.09 -6.16
CA ASP A 5 5.30 -7.08 -7.24
C ASP A 5 6.07 -8.36 -6.85
N ARG A 6 6.98 -8.27 -5.89
CA ARG A 6 7.71 -9.42 -5.33
C ARG A 6 6.79 -10.35 -4.52
N ILE A 7 5.71 -9.82 -3.92
CA ILE A 7 4.70 -10.63 -3.21
C ILE A 7 3.87 -11.47 -4.19
N LEU A 8 3.65 -10.96 -5.40
CA LEU A 8 2.88 -11.69 -6.43
C LEU A 8 3.56 -12.97 -6.91
N GLU A 9 4.87 -13.09 -6.69
CA GLU A 9 5.66 -14.28 -7.01
C GLU A 9 6.02 -15.12 -5.78
N SER A 10 5.64 -14.66 -4.59
CA SER A 10 5.84 -15.37 -3.33
C SER A 10 4.97 -16.64 -3.27
N PRO A 11 5.45 -17.71 -2.62
CA PRO A 11 4.62 -18.87 -2.27
C PRO A 11 3.39 -18.50 -1.43
N LEU A 12 3.43 -17.40 -0.70
CA LEU A 12 2.33 -16.91 0.13
C LEU A 12 1.30 -16.07 -0.64
N PHE A 13 1.47 -15.86 -1.96
CA PHE A 13 0.54 -15.06 -2.75
C PHE A 13 -0.91 -15.53 -2.61
N SER A 14 -1.15 -16.85 -2.73
CA SER A 14 -2.49 -17.43 -2.59
C SER A 14 -3.06 -17.22 -1.19
N SER A 15 -2.25 -17.33 -0.15
CA SER A 15 -2.66 -17.06 1.24
C SER A 15 -3.08 -15.60 1.42
N HIS A 16 -2.29 -14.64 0.94
CA HIS A 16 -2.66 -13.22 1.00
C HIS A 16 -3.95 -12.90 0.25
N ILE A 17 -4.21 -13.57 -0.88
CA ILE A 17 -5.50 -13.41 -1.59
C ILE A 17 -6.66 -13.99 -0.77
N SER A 18 -6.47 -15.11 -0.08
CA SER A 18 -7.46 -15.68 0.84
C SER A 18 -7.70 -14.78 2.04
N ASP A 19 -6.66 -14.14 2.59
CA ASP A 19 -6.78 -13.11 3.63
C ASP A 19 -7.63 -11.93 3.17
N ILE A 20 -7.39 -11.44 1.94
CA ILE A 20 -8.18 -10.36 1.33
C ILE A 20 -9.64 -10.79 1.14
N ALA A 21 -9.88 -12.05 0.74
CA ALA A 21 -11.23 -12.58 0.61
C ALA A 21 -11.95 -12.62 1.97
N MET A 22 -11.29 -13.11 3.01
CA MET A 22 -11.81 -13.11 4.38
C MET A 22 -12.13 -11.68 4.87
N MET A 23 -11.28 -10.70 4.60
CA MET A 23 -11.53 -9.30 4.94
C MET A 23 -12.77 -8.76 4.23
N HIS A 24 -12.92 -9.06 2.96
CA HIS A 24 -14.08 -8.66 2.16
C HIS A 24 -15.37 -9.31 2.69
N ASP A 25 -15.34 -10.60 3.01
CA ASP A 25 -16.47 -11.34 3.60
C ASP A 25 -16.85 -10.82 4.98
N ALA A 26 -15.88 -10.28 5.73
CA ALA A 26 -16.13 -9.55 6.98
C ALA A 26 -16.74 -8.15 6.78
N GLY A 27 -17.06 -7.76 5.53
CA GLY A 27 -17.71 -6.50 5.18
C GLY A 27 -16.77 -5.34 4.91
N LEU A 28 -15.46 -5.56 4.83
CA LEU A 28 -14.49 -4.50 4.50
C LEU A 28 -14.51 -4.20 3.00
N LYS A 29 -14.58 -2.93 2.65
CA LYS A 29 -14.43 -2.46 1.27
C LYS A 29 -12.96 -2.42 0.90
N VAL A 30 -12.54 -3.29 -0.01
CA VAL A 30 -11.12 -3.46 -0.39
C VAL A 30 -10.86 -2.95 -1.80
N ILE A 31 -9.75 -2.24 -1.98
CA ILE A 31 -9.19 -1.86 -3.28
C ILE A 31 -7.77 -2.41 -3.36
N ILE A 32 -7.39 -2.92 -4.52
CA ILE A 32 -6.05 -3.49 -4.73
C ILE A 32 -5.29 -2.67 -5.78
N VAL A 33 -4.09 -2.25 -5.40
CA VAL A 33 -3.15 -1.54 -6.29
C VAL A 33 -1.86 -2.36 -6.36
N PRO A 34 -1.69 -3.21 -7.37
CA PRO A 34 -0.49 -4.03 -7.51
C PRO A 34 0.70 -3.25 -8.06
N GLY A 35 1.89 -3.55 -7.57
CA GLY A 35 3.14 -3.25 -8.24
C GLY A 35 3.30 -4.15 -9.48
N ALA A 36 3.87 -3.60 -10.55
CA ALA A 36 4.12 -4.34 -11.78
C ALA A 36 5.56 -4.14 -12.30
N LYS A 37 6.47 -3.67 -11.43
CA LYS A 37 7.83 -3.28 -11.85
C LYS A 37 8.58 -4.45 -12.48
N LYS A 38 8.62 -5.60 -11.80
CA LYS A 38 9.34 -6.78 -12.28
C LYS A 38 8.73 -7.31 -13.59
N ARG A 39 7.41 -7.48 -13.64
CA ARG A 39 6.74 -7.94 -14.87
C ARG A 39 6.98 -7.02 -16.06
N ILE A 40 6.96 -5.69 -15.85
CA ILE A 40 7.26 -4.72 -16.89
C ILE A 40 8.73 -4.85 -17.32
N ASP A 41 9.68 -4.96 -16.37
CA ASP A 41 11.11 -5.12 -16.67
C ASP A 41 11.36 -6.38 -17.51
N ASP A 42 10.72 -7.50 -17.16
CA ASP A 42 10.84 -8.77 -17.87
C ASP A 42 10.29 -8.68 -19.31
N VAL A 43 9.11 -8.06 -19.47
CA VAL A 43 8.50 -7.87 -20.81
C VAL A 43 9.35 -6.94 -21.69
N LEU A 44 9.88 -5.85 -21.14
CA LEU A 44 10.75 -4.93 -21.88
C LEU A 44 12.06 -5.62 -22.30
N LYS A 45 12.69 -6.39 -21.40
CA LYS A 45 13.89 -7.19 -21.69
C LYS A 45 13.64 -8.19 -22.82
N LEU A 46 12.55 -8.95 -22.75
CA LEU A 46 12.18 -9.93 -23.77
C LEU A 46 11.98 -9.31 -25.16
N ASN A 47 11.59 -8.04 -25.21
CA ASN A 47 11.38 -7.30 -26.44
C ASN A 47 12.57 -6.40 -26.83
N ASN A 48 13.72 -6.53 -26.15
CA ASN A 48 14.94 -5.73 -26.37
C ASN A 48 14.70 -4.21 -26.28
N VAL A 49 13.78 -3.79 -25.42
CA VAL A 49 13.51 -2.37 -25.14
C VAL A 49 14.32 -1.92 -23.94
N SER A 50 15.10 -0.86 -24.12
CA SER A 50 15.89 -0.24 -23.05
C SER A 50 15.06 0.76 -22.26
N TRP A 51 15.40 0.94 -20.98
CA TRP A 51 14.84 1.97 -20.11
C TRP A 51 15.86 2.44 -19.09
N GLN A 52 15.57 3.58 -18.48
CA GLN A 52 16.35 4.13 -17.36
C GLN A 52 15.47 4.28 -16.13
N ASN A 53 16.08 4.15 -14.94
CA ASN A 53 15.41 4.50 -13.69
C ASN A 53 15.99 5.81 -13.15
N LYS A 54 15.13 6.81 -12.93
CA LYS A 54 15.52 8.10 -12.34
C LYS A 54 14.49 8.50 -11.29
N SER A 55 14.96 8.76 -10.08
CA SER A 55 14.09 9.18 -8.96
C SER A 55 12.86 8.28 -8.75
N GLY A 56 13.03 6.96 -8.93
CA GLY A 56 11.95 5.98 -8.78
C GLY A 56 10.99 5.86 -9.98
N PHE A 57 11.24 6.60 -11.07
CA PHE A 57 10.45 6.49 -12.30
C PHE A 57 11.19 5.68 -13.36
N ARG A 58 10.44 4.79 -14.04
CA ARG A 58 10.93 4.10 -15.24
C ARG A 58 10.73 5.01 -16.44
N ILE A 59 11.82 5.43 -17.05
CA ILE A 59 11.83 6.29 -18.23
C ILE A 59 12.12 5.40 -19.42
N SER A 60 11.21 5.39 -20.36
CA SER A 60 11.30 4.63 -21.62
C SER A 60 10.64 5.40 -22.75
N GLU A 61 10.93 4.99 -23.96
CA GLU A 61 10.38 5.61 -25.16
C GLU A 61 8.87 5.34 -25.30
N GLU A 62 8.20 6.17 -26.07
CA GLU A 62 6.74 6.12 -26.28
C GLU A 62 6.28 4.79 -26.90
N ASN A 63 7.09 4.21 -27.77
CA ASN A 63 6.83 2.93 -28.42
C ASN A 63 6.78 1.74 -27.43
N SER A 64 7.30 1.90 -26.21
CA SER A 64 7.26 0.87 -25.17
C SER A 64 5.93 0.79 -24.40
N ILE A 65 5.06 1.81 -24.53
CA ILE A 65 3.82 1.87 -23.71
C ILE A 65 2.86 0.69 -23.94
N PRO A 66 2.71 0.11 -25.17
CA PRO A 66 1.90 -1.08 -25.35
C PRO A 66 2.39 -2.27 -24.51
N LEU A 67 3.70 -2.47 -24.44
CA LEU A 67 4.32 -3.55 -23.65
C LEU A 67 4.15 -3.31 -22.15
N ILE A 68 4.36 -2.08 -21.69
CA ILE A 68 4.17 -1.69 -20.28
C ILE A 68 2.70 -1.88 -19.87
N LYS A 69 1.76 -1.44 -20.72
CA LYS A 69 0.34 -1.63 -20.48
C LYS A 69 -0.01 -3.12 -20.38
N MET A 70 0.44 -3.92 -21.33
CA MET A 70 0.23 -5.37 -21.32
C MET A 70 0.72 -5.98 -20.02
N ALA A 71 1.95 -5.69 -19.60
CA ALA A 71 2.54 -6.22 -18.37
C ALA A 71 1.77 -5.79 -17.10
N ALA A 72 1.32 -4.53 -17.03
CA ALA A 72 0.53 -4.04 -15.90
C ALA A 72 -0.85 -4.72 -15.80
N PHE A 73 -1.48 -4.98 -16.94
CA PHE A 73 -2.75 -5.71 -17.01
C PHE A 73 -2.58 -7.21 -16.72
N ASP A 74 -1.48 -7.85 -17.14
CA ASP A 74 -1.16 -9.23 -16.80
C ASP A 74 -1.12 -9.43 -15.28
N VAL A 75 -0.47 -8.52 -14.55
CA VAL A 75 -0.41 -8.53 -13.08
C VAL A 75 -1.81 -8.39 -12.49
N SER A 76 -2.60 -7.44 -12.99
CA SER A 76 -3.97 -7.23 -12.52
C SER A 76 -4.86 -8.45 -12.79
N ASN A 77 -4.72 -9.10 -13.95
CA ASN A 77 -5.43 -10.32 -14.30
C ASN A 77 -5.05 -11.51 -13.40
N LYS A 78 -3.77 -11.62 -13.01
CA LYS A 78 -3.31 -12.66 -12.07
C LYS A 78 -4.05 -12.52 -10.73
N ILE A 79 -4.17 -11.31 -10.21
CA ILE A 79 -4.90 -11.04 -8.96
C ILE A 79 -6.40 -11.31 -9.13
N MET A 80 -7.00 -10.83 -10.21
CA MET A 80 -8.41 -11.06 -10.52
C MET A 80 -8.74 -12.58 -10.58
N THR A 81 -7.88 -13.35 -11.24
CA THR A 81 -8.03 -14.80 -11.31
C THR A 81 -7.97 -15.46 -9.93
N ALA A 82 -7.02 -15.03 -9.08
CA ALA A 82 -6.87 -15.57 -7.74
C ALA A 82 -8.06 -15.18 -6.82
N LEU A 83 -8.59 -13.96 -6.94
CA LEU A 83 -9.81 -13.54 -6.23
C LEU A 83 -11.04 -14.35 -6.72
N SER A 84 -11.17 -14.58 -8.03
CA SER A 84 -12.25 -15.41 -8.59
C SER A 84 -12.20 -16.84 -8.07
N ALA A 85 -11.02 -17.42 -7.87
CA ALA A 85 -10.86 -18.74 -7.24
C ALA A 85 -11.33 -18.76 -5.77
N ASN A 86 -11.40 -17.62 -5.10
CA ASN A 86 -11.98 -17.44 -3.76
C ASN A 86 -13.44 -16.97 -3.79
N GLY A 87 -14.13 -17.05 -4.94
CA GLY A 87 -15.54 -16.71 -5.07
C GLY A 87 -15.83 -15.20 -5.16
N LEU A 88 -14.81 -14.36 -5.27
CA LEU A 88 -14.97 -12.90 -5.30
C LEU A 88 -15.00 -12.35 -6.73
N THR A 89 -15.78 -11.31 -6.94
CA THR A 89 -15.79 -10.56 -8.19
C THR A 89 -14.89 -9.33 -8.08
N ALA A 90 -13.88 -9.29 -8.94
CA ALA A 90 -12.99 -8.14 -9.04
C ALA A 90 -13.10 -7.46 -10.40
N LEU A 91 -12.90 -6.15 -10.44
CA LEU A 91 -13.00 -5.32 -11.65
C LEU A 91 -11.70 -4.56 -11.92
N ILE A 92 -11.13 -4.79 -13.10
CA ILE A 92 -10.01 -4.00 -13.62
C ILE A 92 -10.58 -2.88 -14.46
N GLY A 93 -10.23 -1.62 -14.16
CA GLY A 93 -10.81 -0.49 -14.89
C GLY A 93 -9.82 0.66 -15.13
N ASN A 94 -10.28 1.65 -15.92
CA ASN A 94 -9.55 2.88 -16.18
C ASN A 94 -9.90 3.95 -15.12
N TRP A 95 -9.65 3.62 -13.87
CA TRP A 95 -10.03 4.44 -12.70
C TRP A 95 -9.31 5.78 -12.62
N VAL A 96 -8.23 5.97 -13.41
CA VAL A 96 -7.28 7.06 -13.25
C VAL A 96 -7.15 7.90 -14.50
N ARG A 97 -7.47 9.18 -14.37
CA ARG A 97 -7.04 10.20 -15.29
C ARG A 97 -5.60 10.60 -14.97
N SER A 98 -4.75 10.67 -15.99
CA SER A 98 -3.35 11.07 -15.85
C SER A 98 -2.95 12.11 -16.87
N ARG A 99 -1.86 12.80 -16.56
CA ARG A 99 -1.16 13.70 -17.50
C ARG A 99 0.30 13.28 -17.61
N ALA A 100 0.97 13.72 -18.67
CA ALA A 100 2.41 13.53 -18.80
C ALA A 100 3.12 14.20 -17.62
N LYS A 101 4.15 13.55 -17.08
CA LYS A 101 5.06 14.18 -16.13
C LYS A 101 5.88 15.30 -16.80
N GLY A 102 6.18 15.15 -18.08
CA GLY A 102 6.85 16.15 -18.91
C GLY A 102 8.33 16.31 -18.60
N ILE A 103 8.85 17.51 -18.88
CA ILE A 103 10.25 17.87 -18.66
C ILE A 103 10.37 18.56 -17.31
N ILE A 104 11.23 18.02 -16.41
CA ILE A 104 11.54 18.59 -15.12
C ILE A 104 13.05 18.74 -15.01
N ASP A 105 13.54 19.91 -14.65
CA ASP A 105 14.97 20.26 -14.56
C ASP A 105 15.77 19.87 -15.83
N GLY A 106 15.17 20.12 -17.00
CA GLY A 106 15.76 19.81 -18.31
C GLY A 106 15.77 18.34 -18.68
N PHE A 107 15.15 17.46 -17.88
CA PHE A 107 15.07 16.03 -18.15
C PHE A 107 13.65 15.61 -18.53
N ASP A 108 13.51 14.93 -19.69
CA ASP A 108 12.23 14.42 -20.19
C ASP A 108 11.91 13.06 -19.53
N TYR A 109 10.76 12.98 -18.86
CA TYR A 109 10.25 11.77 -18.23
C TYR A 109 9.46 10.86 -19.18
N GLY A 110 9.37 11.18 -20.48
CA GLY A 110 8.76 10.35 -21.52
C GLY A 110 7.33 9.96 -21.22
N ILE A 111 7.06 8.66 -21.14
CA ILE A 111 5.72 8.11 -20.87
C ILE A 111 5.37 7.99 -19.39
N CYS A 112 6.17 8.56 -18.49
CA CYS A 112 5.80 8.65 -17.08
C CYS A 112 4.61 9.58 -16.91
N GLY A 113 3.60 9.12 -16.18
CA GLY A 113 2.42 9.88 -15.86
C GLY A 113 2.37 10.36 -14.42
N GLU A 114 1.66 11.46 -14.22
CA GLU A 114 1.19 11.93 -12.93
C GLU A 114 -0.33 11.74 -12.85
N ILE A 115 -0.82 11.44 -11.65
CA ILE A 115 -2.24 11.30 -11.39
C ILE A 115 -2.87 12.70 -11.44
N ASP A 116 -3.90 12.84 -12.25
CA ASP A 116 -4.65 14.08 -12.39
C ASP A 116 -6.00 14.00 -11.65
N LYS A 117 -6.70 12.87 -11.82
CA LYS A 117 -8.00 12.63 -11.17
C LYS A 117 -8.25 11.13 -11.01
N ILE A 118 -8.85 10.76 -9.89
CA ILE A 118 -9.41 9.41 -9.66
C ILE A 118 -10.93 9.48 -9.78
N HIS A 119 -11.55 8.50 -10.45
CA HIS A 119 -13.00 8.42 -10.68
C HIS A 119 -13.74 7.89 -9.46
N ILE A 120 -13.85 8.73 -8.41
CA ILE A 120 -14.39 8.36 -7.09
C ILE A 120 -15.81 7.85 -7.15
N GLU A 121 -16.71 8.50 -7.89
CA GLU A 121 -18.11 8.11 -8.01
C GLU A 121 -18.27 6.69 -8.56
N SER A 122 -17.54 6.39 -9.64
CA SER A 122 -17.53 5.05 -10.24
C SER A 122 -16.97 3.99 -9.28
N LEU A 123 -15.92 4.34 -8.54
CA LEU A 123 -15.32 3.44 -7.55
C LEU A 123 -16.26 3.17 -6.39
N ASN A 124 -16.94 4.18 -5.86
CA ASN A 124 -17.92 4.01 -4.80
C ASN A 124 -19.06 3.09 -5.25
N THR A 125 -19.58 3.28 -6.48
CA THR A 125 -20.60 2.39 -7.04
C THR A 125 -20.12 0.94 -7.11
N VAL A 126 -18.89 0.70 -7.53
CA VAL A 126 -18.29 -0.65 -7.61
C VAL A 126 -18.14 -1.26 -6.21
N LEU A 127 -17.66 -0.49 -5.24
CA LEU A 127 -17.48 -0.94 -3.85
C LEU A 127 -18.83 -1.19 -3.14
N GLU A 128 -19.84 -0.37 -3.41
CA GLU A 128 -21.19 -0.53 -2.85
C GLU A 128 -21.91 -1.79 -3.38
N ASN A 129 -21.57 -2.21 -4.60
CA ASN A 129 -22.06 -3.47 -5.18
C ASN A 129 -21.22 -4.69 -4.76
N GLY A 130 -20.29 -4.55 -3.81
CA GLY A 130 -19.52 -5.67 -3.27
C GLY A 130 -18.40 -6.16 -4.20
N PHE A 131 -17.96 -5.37 -5.19
CA PHE A 131 -16.86 -5.74 -6.07
C PHE A 131 -15.54 -5.16 -5.58
N ILE A 132 -14.43 -5.82 -5.94
CA ILE A 132 -13.07 -5.38 -5.59
C ILE A 132 -12.44 -4.69 -6.80
N PRO A 133 -12.25 -3.34 -6.77
CA PRO A 133 -11.52 -2.64 -7.81
C PRO A 133 -10.03 -3.00 -7.78
N ILE A 134 -9.47 -3.33 -8.96
CA ILE A 134 -8.03 -3.51 -9.17
C ILE A 134 -7.52 -2.38 -10.06
N PHE A 135 -6.44 -1.72 -9.64
CA PHE A 135 -5.83 -0.60 -10.33
C PHE A 135 -4.56 -1.01 -11.06
N PRO A 136 -4.57 -1.21 -12.37
CA PRO A 136 -3.32 -1.33 -13.11
C PRO A 136 -2.53 -0.02 -12.99
N CYS A 137 -1.18 -0.10 -12.99
CA CYS A 137 -0.31 1.07 -12.91
C CYS A 137 -0.30 1.90 -14.20
N ILE A 138 -1.46 2.10 -14.80
CA ILE A 138 -1.68 2.84 -16.04
C ILE A 138 -2.76 3.89 -15.80
N GLY A 139 -2.45 5.12 -16.21
CA GLY A 139 -3.45 6.18 -16.23
C GLY A 139 -3.64 6.69 -17.67
N TRP A 140 -4.81 7.25 -17.98
CA TRP A 140 -5.15 7.74 -19.31
C TRP A 140 -5.35 9.24 -19.32
N SER A 141 -4.78 9.93 -20.31
CA SER A 141 -5.05 11.34 -20.53
C SER A 141 -6.51 11.57 -21.01
N ALA A 142 -6.91 12.84 -21.08
CA ALA A 142 -8.21 13.22 -21.63
C ALA A 142 -8.40 12.78 -23.11
N LYS A 143 -7.29 12.60 -23.83
CA LYS A 143 -7.29 12.14 -25.24
C LYS A 143 -7.12 10.61 -25.35
N GLY A 144 -7.17 9.86 -24.23
CA GLY A 144 -7.01 8.40 -24.23
C GLY A 144 -5.57 7.91 -24.36
N LYS A 145 -4.55 8.79 -24.29
CA LYS A 145 -3.14 8.37 -24.30
C LYS A 145 -2.80 7.74 -22.94
N PRO A 146 -2.27 6.50 -22.92
CA PRO A 146 -1.87 5.85 -21.66
C PRO A 146 -0.51 6.35 -21.19
N TYR A 147 -0.33 6.37 -19.85
CA TYR A 147 0.91 6.69 -19.15
C TYR A 147 1.20 5.67 -18.08
N ASN A 148 2.49 5.38 -17.88
CA ASN A 148 2.96 4.55 -16.78
C ASN A 148 3.01 5.39 -15.50
N ILE A 149 2.31 4.95 -14.44
CA ILE A 149 2.24 5.64 -13.15
C ILE A 149 2.80 4.78 -12.01
N SER A 150 3.32 5.44 -10.99
CA SER A 150 3.83 4.76 -9.79
C SER A 150 2.70 4.10 -9.02
N SER A 151 2.77 2.79 -8.78
CA SER A 151 1.77 2.05 -7.98
C SER A 151 1.70 2.54 -6.54
N ILE A 152 2.83 2.87 -5.92
CA ILE A 152 2.88 3.42 -4.56
C ILE A 152 2.13 4.76 -4.50
N LYS A 153 2.44 5.69 -5.42
CA LYS A 153 1.72 6.97 -5.49
C LYS A 153 0.25 6.79 -5.80
N LEU A 154 -0.08 5.84 -6.67
CA LEU A 154 -1.46 5.50 -7.01
C LEU A 154 -2.23 5.00 -5.79
N ALA A 155 -1.64 4.12 -4.98
CA ALA A 155 -2.24 3.64 -3.75
C ALA A 155 -2.46 4.79 -2.74
N CYS A 156 -1.47 5.68 -2.59
CA CYS A 156 -1.56 6.85 -1.72
C CYS A 156 -2.69 7.79 -2.14
N GLU A 157 -2.70 8.22 -3.40
CA GLU A 157 -3.73 9.14 -3.93
C GLU A 157 -5.12 8.51 -3.87
N THR A 158 -5.24 7.20 -4.16
CA THR A 158 -6.51 6.48 -4.03
C THR A 158 -7.02 6.49 -2.61
N ALA A 159 -6.15 6.22 -1.62
CA ALA A 159 -6.51 6.25 -0.21
C ALA A 159 -6.94 7.66 0.24
N ILE A 160 -6.23 8.70 -0.18
CA ILE A 160 -6.56 10.09 0.15
C ILE A 160 -7.89 10.50 -0.46
N CYS A 161 -8.07 10.27 -1.77
CA CYS A 161 -9.27 10.70 -2.50
C CYS A 161 -10.54 10.02 -2.00
N LEU A 162 -10.48 8.73 -1.65
CA LEU A 162 -11.58 7.95 -1.12
C LEU A 162 -11.76 8.12 0.40
N LYS A 163 -10.88 8.87 1.06
CA LYS A 163 -10.86 8.99 2.53
C LYS A 163 -10.85 7.62 3.20
N ALA A 164 -9.97 6.74 2.73
CA ALA A 164 -9.86 5.39 3.26
C ALA A 164 -9.51 5.41 4.75
N ASP A 165 -10.04 4.47 5.51
CA ASP A 165 -9.70 4.32 6.93
C ASP A 165 -8.25 3.92 7.11
N LYS A 166 -7.76 3.02 6.25
CA LYS A 166 -6.41 2.46 6.32
C LYS A 166 -5.81 2.27 4.93
N LEU A 167 -4.50 2.48 4.82
CA LEU A 167 -3.69 2.07 3.67
C LEU A 167 -2.68 1.01 4.12
N PHE A 168 -2.63 -0.12 3.41
CA PHE A 168 -1.67 -1.19 3.65
C PHE A 168 -0.67 -1.27 2.50
N PHE A 169 0.62 -1.27 2.83
CA PHE A 169 1.71 -1.65 1.95
C PHE A 169 2.16 -3.05 2.32
N LEU A 170 1.86 -4.04 1.50
CA LEU A 170 2.33 -5.41 1.67
C LEU A 170 3.60 -5.58 0.83
N THR A 171 4.74 -5.71 1.49
CA THR A 171 6.08 -5.71 0.88
C THR A 171 7.02 -6.66 1.63
N PRO A 172 8.06 -7.22 0.99
CA PRO A 172 9.04 -8.04 1.70
C PRO A 172 10.01 -7.22 2.55
N ASP A 173 10.16 -5.91 2.28
CA ASP A 173 11.15 -5.04 2.94
C ASP A 173 10.44 -4.17 3.99
N THR A 174 10.38 -4.62 5.24
CA THR A 174 9.60 -3.92 6.27
C THR A 174 10.34 -3.67 7.56
N SER A 175 11.43 -4.36 7.84
CA SER A 175 12.08 -4.29 9.14
C SER A 175 12.78 -2.94 9.33
N ILE A 176 12.33 -2.17 10.33
CA ILE A 176 12.98 -0.95 10.77
C ILE A 176 13.72 -1.26 12.06
N THR A 177 14.99 -1.56 11.95
CA THR A 177 15.84 -1.98 13.07
C THR A 177 17.04 -1.05 13.25
N GLU A 178 17.65 -1.03 14.44
CA GLU A 178 18.87 -0.26 14.71
C GLU A 178 20.08 -0.65 13.85
N LYS A 179 20.03 -1.81 13.16
CA LYS A 179 21.09 -2.24 12.24
C LYS A 179 21.14 -1.41 10.97
N ASP A 180 19.98 -1.00 10.48
CA ASP A 180 19.83 -0.36 9.18
C ASP A 180 19.44 1.11 9.27
N PHE A 181 18.99 1.55 10.46
CA PHE A 181 18.44 2.88 10.69
C PHE A 181 18.94 3.52 11.98
N ILE A 182 19.00 4.83 11.99
CA ILE A 182 19.22 5.62 13.20
C ILE A 182 17.87 5.72 13.92
N ILE A 183 17.76 5.11 15.09
CA ILE A 183 16.56 5.09 15.93
C ILE A 183 16.85 5.88 17.21
N SER A 184 16.03 6.88 17.53
CA SER A 184 16.11 7.61 18.79
C SER A 184 15.80 6.70 19.97
N LYS A 185 16.50 6.87 21.08
CA LYS A 185 16.32 6.06 22.30
C LYS A 185 14.91 6.11 22.91
N ASP A 186 14.15 7.15 22.60
CA ASP A 186 12.80 7.36 23.10
C ASP A 186 11.73 6.68 22.24
N MET A 187 12.12 6.10 21.08
CA MET A 187 11.19 5.37 20.22
C MET A 187 10.96 3.95 20.75
N PRO A 188 9.68 3.53 20.88
CA PRO A 188 9.37 2.18 21.34
C PRO A 188 9.83 1.13 20.32
N LEU A 189 10.51 0.11 20.81
CA LEU A 189 10.89 -1.07 20.03
C LEU A 189 10.09 -2.28 20.49
N SER A 190 9.73 -3.14 19.55
CA SER A 190 9.18 -4.46 19.84
C SER A 190 10.25 -5.38 20.46
N PRO A 191 9.87 -6.52 21.04
CA PRO A 191 10.85 -7.50 21.57
C PRO A 191 11.85 -7.97 20.48
N GLU A 192 11.46 -7.93 19.21
CA GLU A 192 12.30 -8.28 18.07
C GLU A 192 13.22 -7.13 17.61
N GLY A 193 13.16 -5.96 18.29
CA GLY A 193 13.97 -4.79 17.98
C GLY A 193 13.51 -4.00 16.76
N CYS A 194 12.25 -4.12 16.38
CA CYS A 194 11.63 -3.37 15.28
C CYS A 194 10.73 -2.25 15.81
N ILE A 195 10.53 -1.20 15.03
CA ILE A 195 9.57 -0.14 15.36
C ILE A 195 8.15 -0.62 14.99
N PRO A 196 7.24 -0.81 15.97
CA PRO A 196 5.89 -1.29 15.71
C PRO A 196 4.94 -0.17 15.25
N ALA A 197 5.15 1.05 15.72
CA ALA A 197 4.29 2.18 15.41
C ALA A 197 5.05 3.51 15.53
N LEU A 198 4.65 4.48 14.72
CA LEU A 198 5.16 5.85 14.72
C LEU A 198 4.00 6.83 14.58
N ASN A 199 3.90 7.79 15.48
CA ASN A 199 3.06 8.95 15.25
C ASN A 199 3.73 9.89 14.23
N LEU A 200 3.01 10.94 13.77
CA LEU A 200 3.53 11.81 12.72
C LEU A 200 4.77 12.59 13.14
N GLU A 201 4.87 13.02 14.40
CA GLU A 201 6.01 13.77 14.93
C GLU A 201 7.25 12.86 15.05
N GLU A 202 7.08 11.67 15.62
CA GLU A 202 8.14 10.65 15.68
C GLU A 202 8.65 10.29 14.29
N LEU A 203 7.73 10.13 13.33
CA LEU A 203 8.08 9.81 11.95
C LEU A 203 8.86 10.94 11.27
N GLU A 204 8.51 12.20 11.51
CA GLU A 204 9.26 13.33 10.98
C GLU A 204 10.69 13.39 11.53
N ILE A 205 10.86 13.16 12.84
CA ILE A 205 12.18 13.05 13.48
C ILE A 205 12.97 11.90 12.85
N PHE A 206 12.38 10.71 12.78
CA PHE A 206 12.99 9.52 12.19
C PHE A 206 13.44 9.75 10.74
N LEU A 207 12.60 10.37 9.91
CA LEU A 207 12.93 10.67 8.52
C LEU A 207 14.03 11.73 8.39
N LYS A 208 14.12 12.67 9.31
CA LYS A 208 15.18 13.68 9.36
C LYS A 208 16.53 13.05 9.72
N ASP A 209 16.55 12.16 10.70
CA ASP A 209 17.77 11.48 11.15
C ASP A 209 18.28 10.49 10.08
N ASN A 210 17.36 9.93 9.28
CA ASN A 210 17.65 8.97 8.21
C ASN A 210 17.56 9.57 6.78
N LYS A 211 17.78 10.87 6.61
CA LYS A 211 17.61 11.58 5.33
C LYS A 211 18.48 11.05 4.19
N GLU A 212 19.68 10.55 4.48
CA GLU A 212 20.63 9.99 3.52
C GLU A 212 20.29 8.53 3.14
N ASN A 213 19.44 7.87 3.89
CA ASN A 213 19.01 6.51 3.60
C ASN A 213 17.99 6.50 2.45
N GLN A 214 18.30 5.78 1.37
CA GLN A 214 17.48 5.69 0.15
C GLN A 214 16.74 4.36 0.03
N SER A 215 16.56 3.63 1.13
CA SER A 215 15.87 2.35 1.12
C SER A 215 14.39 2.48 0.68
N SER A 216 13.84 1.38 0.20
CA SER A 216 12.42 1.28 -0.15
C SER A 216 11.51 1.63 1.02
N VAL A 217 11.89 1.23 2.24
CA VAL A 217 11.15 1.50 3.48
C VAL A 217 11.06 3.01 3.75
N ILE A 218 12.15 3.75 3.62
CA ILE A 218 12.14 5.23 3.77
C ILE A 218 11.18 5.89 2.78
N ASN A 219 11.13 5.39 1.54
CA ASN A 219 10.17 5.90 0.57
C ASN A 219 8.72 5.60 0.98
N LEU A 220 8.42 4.41 1.50
CA LEU A 220 7.10 4.06 2.01
C LEU A 220 6.72 4.91 3.22
N LEU A 221 7.64 5.13 4.16
CA LEU A 221 7.44 6.00 5.32
C LEU A 221 7.14 7.44 4.92
N LYS A 222 7.88 8.02 3.96
CA LYS A 222 7.62 9.36 3.42
C LYS A 222 6.22 9.47 2.79
N ASN A 223 5.82 8.47 2.02
CA ASN A 223 4.48 8.42 1.45
C ASN A 223 3.40 8.24 2.54
N GLY A 224 3.64 7.38 3.53
CA GLY A 224 2.76 7.17 4.67
C GLY A 224 2.52 8.45 5.48
N LEU A 225 3.59 9.22 5.74
CA LEU A 225 3.51 10.53 6.40
C LEU A 225 2.59 11.48 5.62
N GLN A 226 2.77 11.58 4.31
CA GLN A 226 1.93 12.43 3.45
C GLN A 226 0.47 11.98 3.48
N VAL A 227 0.21 10.69 3.37
CA VAL A 227 -1.14 10.10 3.39
C VAL A 227 -1.86 10.38 4.69
N CYS A 228 -1.20 10.15 5.84
CA CYS A 228 -1.79 10.46 7.14
C CYS A 228 -2.01 11.96 7.35
N LYS A 229 -1.10 12.83 6.92
CA LYS A 229 -1.30 14.29 6.93
C LYS A 229 -2.50 14.72 6.09
N SER A 230 -2.78 13.99 5.00
CA SER A 230 -3.91 14.26 4.09
C SER A 230 -5.25 13.69 4.59
N GLY A 231 -5.29 13.05 5.76
CA GLY A 231 -6.55 12.69 6.41
C GLY A 231 -6.85 11.21 6.54
N VAL A 232 -6.05 10.31 5.96
CA VAL A 232 -6.15 8.86 6.21
C VAL A 232 -5.70 8.58 7.65
N SER A 233 -6.48 7.80 8.39
CA SER A 233 -6.23 7.60 9.82
C SER A 233 -4.95 6.83 10.10
N ARG A 234 -4.65 5.80 9.30
CA ARG A 234 -3.52 4.90 9.50
C ARG A 234 -2.93 4.41 8.19
N VAL A 235 -1.61 4.24 8.19
CA VAL A 235 -0.87 3.55 7.13
C VAL A 235 -0.05 2.44 7.75
N HIS A 236 -0.13 1.25 7.20
CA HIS A 236 0.57 0.07 7.70
C HIS A 236 1.56 -0.45 6.65
N ILE A 237 2.78 -0.72 7.07
CA ILE A 237 3.82 -1.36 6.25
C ILE A 237 4.01 -2.77 6.78
N LEU A 238 3.54 -3.76 6.03
CA LEU A 238 3.44 -5.15 6.46
C LEU A 238 4.41 -6.07 5.72
N ASN A 239 4.96 -7.03 6.45
CA ASN A 239 5.84 -8.04 5.87
C ASN A 239 5.03 -9.12 5.14
N GLY A 240 5.02 -9.06 3.81
CA GLY A 240 4.35 -10.06 2.99
C GLY A 240 5.08 -11.42 2.89
N GLN A 241 6.17 -11.62 3.61
CA GLN A 241 6.83 -12.93 3.77
C GLN A 241 6.32 -13.68 5.01
N ILE A 242 5.38 -13.08 5.75
CA ILE A 242 4.73 -13.69 6.91
C ILE A 242 3.29 -14.02 6.53
N ASP A 243 2.89 -15.26 6.76
CA ASP A 243 1.52 -15.72 6.54
C ASP A 243 0.56 -15.10 7.56
N GLY A 244 -0.66 -14.75 7.14
CA GLY A 244 -1.67 -14.16 8.01
C GLY A 244 -1.35 -12.73 8.48
N THR A 245 -0.39 -12.03 7.88
CA THR A 245 0.01 -10.67 8.29
C THR A 245 -1.13 -9.66 8.17
N LEU A 246 -1.97 -9.76 7.14
CA LEU A 246 -3.11 -8.87 6.92
C LEU A 246 -4.20 -9.05 8.00
N PRO A 247 -4.72 -10.25 8.26
CA PRO A 247 -5.70 -10.47 9.32
C PRO A 247 -5.14 -10.17 10.71
N CYS A 248 -3.88 -10.50 10.98
CA CYS A 248 -3.23 -10.14 12.24
C CYS A 248 -3.28 -8.63 12.48
N GLU A 249 -2.97 -7.81 11.47
CA GLU A 249 -2.96 -6.35 11.60
C GLU A 249 -4.36 -5.72 11.73
N ILE A 250 -5.40 -6.40 11.23
CA ILE A 250 -6.76 -5.85 11.25
C ILE A 250 -7.54 -6.32 12.49
N PHE A 251 -7.38 -7.59 12.86
CA PHE A 251 -8.22 -8.27 13.84
C PHE A 251 -7.51 -8.60 15.15
N SER A 252 -6.22 -8.28 15.30
CA SER A 252 -5.50 -8.47 16.56
C SER A 252 -4.83 -7.17 17.05
N ASP A 253 -4.60 -7.12 18.35
CA ASP A 253 -3.95 -5.97 19.01
C ASP A 253 -2.42 -6.01 18.87
N LEU A 254 -1.85 -7.15 18.48
CA LEU A 254 -0.39 -7.35 18.43
C LEU A 254 0.25 -6.67 17.24
N GLY A 255 -0.50 -6.53 16.12
CA GLY A 255 0.05 -6.04 14.87
C GLY A 255 1.13 -6.96 14.27
N SER A 256 1.56 -6.71 13.04
CA SER A 256 2.57 -7.52 12.35
C SER A 256 3.57 -6.70 11.54
N GLY A 257 3.53 -5.39 11.64
CA GLY A 257 4.37 -4.49 10.87
C GLY A 257 4.62 -3.16 11.56
N THR A 258 4.91 -2.12 10.78
CA THR A 258 5.02 -0.76 11.29
C THR A 258 3.78 0.04 10.92
N MET A 259 3.10 0.58 11.91
CA MET A 259 1.93 1.45 11.75
C MET A 259 2.34 2.92 11.83
N ILE A 260 1.85 3.73 10.89
CA ILE A 260 1.92 5.19 10.93
C ILE A 260 0.52 5.70 11.29
N TYR A 261 0.40 6.59 12.28
CA TYR A 261 -0.89 7.08 12.75
C TYR A 261 -0.85 8.55 13.19
N LYS A 262 -2.01 9.20 13.20
CA LYS A 262 -2.17 10.51 13.82
C LYS A 262 -2.18 10.38 15.34
N SER A 263 -1.82 11.46 16.05
CA SER A 263 -1.73 11.57 17.50
C SER A 263 -3.04 11.23 18.27
N ASP A 264 -4.16 11.10 17.59
CA ASP A 264 -5.46 10.79 18.19
C ASP A 264 -5.70 9.28 18.45
N TYR A 265 -4.66 8.43 18.26
CA TYR A 265 -4.77 6.98 18.46
C TYR A 265 -5.10 6.60 19.91
N GLY A 266 -4.72 7.43 20.87
CA GLY A 266 -4.99 7.25 22.30
C GLY A 266 -6.13 8.12 22.85
N GLY A 267 -7.04 8.60 22.01
CA GLY A 267 -8.17 9.43 22.45
C GLY A 267 -9.08 8.70 23.41
N ILE A 268 -9.29 9.26 24.61
CA ILE A 268 -10.27 8.76 25.56
C ILE A 268 -11.66 8.94 24.96
N ARG A 269 -12.37 7.84 24.69
CA ARG A 269 -13.77 7.83 24.26
C ARG A 269 -14.66 7.07 25.23
N LYS A 270 -15.96 7.30 25.16
CA LYS A 270 -16.90 6.47 25.90
C LYS A 270 -16.84 5.02 25.39
N MET A 271 -16.84 4.07 26.33
CA MET A 271 -16.85 2.64 26.03
C MET A 271 -18.15 2.24 25.33
N ASN A 272 -18.03 1.43 24.28
CA ASN A 272 -19.13 0.80 23.58
C ASN A 272 -19.28 -0.67 24.02
N ILE A 273 -20.39 -1.31 23.66
CA ILE A 273 -20.66 -2.73 23.99
C ILE A 273 -19.56 -3.64 23.44
N ASP A 274 -19.03 -3.33 22.26
CA ASP A 274 -17.97 -4.11 21.60
C ASP A 274 -16.62 -4.07 22.34
N ASP A 275 -16.41 -3.07 23.21
CA ASP A 275 -15.17 -2.93 24.00
C ASP A 275 -15.17 -3.81 25.26
N ILE A 276 -16.32 -4.36 25.67
CA ILE A 276 -16.48 -5.09 26.95
C ILE A 276 -15.52 -6.28 27.04
N SER A 277 -15.37 -7.05 25.97
CA SER A 277 -14.50 -8.23 25.95
C SER A 277 -13.03 -7.86 26.16
N GLN A 278 -12.58 -6.76 25.56
CA GLN A 278 -11.21 -6.25 25.68
C GLN A 278 -10.97 -5.70 27.09
N VAL A 279 -11.90 -4.94 27.63
CA VAL A 279 -11.84 -4.43 29.02
C VAL A 279 -11.79 -5.58 30.03
N LEU A 280 -12.63 -6.60 29.86
CA LEU A 280 -12.60 -7.79 30.71
C LEU A 280 -11.28 -8.56 30.62
N SER A 281 -10.71 -8.69 29.44
CA SER A 281 -9.40 -9.31 29.24
C SER A 281 -8.28 -8.52 29.94
N LEU A 282 -8.36 -7.19 29.91
CA LEU A 282 -7.41 -6.30 30.58
C LEU A 282 -7.54 -6.39 32.11
N MET A 283 -8.75 -6.57 32.62
CA MET A 283 -9.02 -6.69 34.06
C MET A 283 -8.73 -8.08 34.62
N ARG A 284 -8.83 -9.14 33.80
CA ARG A 284 -8.67 -10.54 34.25
C ARG A 284 -7.41 -10.80 35.11
N PRO A 285 -6.19 -10.35 34.69
CA PRO A 285 -4.99 -10.57 35.52
C PRO A 285 -5.02 -9.91 36.89
N PHE A 286 -5.78 -8.82 37.07
CA PHE A 286 -5.95 -8.12 38.31
C PHE A 286 -6.99 -8.84 39.19
N ILE A 287 -8.10 -9.28 38.61
CA ILE A 287 -9.14 -10.06 39.28
C ILE A 287 -8.55 -11.39 39.82
N GLU A 288 -7.74 -12.08 39.02
CA GLU A 288 -7.09 -13.34 39.42
C GLU A 288 -6.05 -13.14 40.54
N LYS A 289 -5.48 -11.96 40.67
CA LYS A 289 -4.55 -11.58 41.75
C LYS A 289 -5.26 -11.03 42.97
N GLY A 290 -6.58 -10.91 42.95
CA GLY A 290 -7.38 -10.39 44.05
C GLY A 290 -7.23 -8.88 44.29
N ILE A 291 -6.90 -8.13 43.24
CA ILE A 291 -6.78 -6.66 43.25
C ILE A 291 -8.06 -6.04 42.66
#